data_f800969fbfa6b254ea67d33778e3a914
#
_entry.id   f800969fbfa6b254ea67d33778e3a914
#
_cell.length_a   1.000
_cell.length_b   1.000
_cell.length_c   1.000
_cell.angle_alpha   90.00
_cell.angle_beta   90.00
_cell.angle_gamma   90.00
#
_symmetry.space_group_name_H-M   'P 1'
#
loop_
_entity.id
_entity.type
_entity.pdbx_description
1 polymer ?
#
loop_
_entity_poly.entity_id
_entity_poly.type
_entity_poly.pdbx_seq_one_letter_code
_entity_poly.pdbx_strand_id
1 'polypeptide(L)'
;GLSTNQQIIVAKVINNTIKRGWMFYAVLLPEHSVNSYLQTAEGDFVFDPYINVNKPVALHGFKENESVIISYYNDVFPAAAPAFSEGLARVSAAIKPDSIFTLANGQLTSFTKKGLYLVQKDTTTVEGFAFRVEDGYPKFKHIQDLVGPFVYVCAKDEYDRLRMAGNDKKQFDKSVLAITRDTDRAREFMKTYFSRAEVANHLFTSYKEGWKTDRGMTYLIYGAPTAVYKFADREVWSYGKTDFSFSKSSTLFDPDNYVLIRNKKYAAEWYEKVDLIRNSRF
;
A
#
# COMPACT_ATOMS: atom_id res chain seq x y z
N GLY A 1 10.34 32.92 -6.26
CA GLY A 1 9.19 33.43 -5.56
C GLY A 1 8.33 32.24 -5.15
N LEU A 2 8.05 32.11 -3.86
CA LEU A 2 7.06 31.16 -3.38
C LEU A 2 5.70 31.54 -3.99
N SER A 3 5.05 30.60 -4.64
CA SER A 3 3.68 30.78 -5.10
C SER A 3 2.83 31.13 -3.89
N THR A 4 2.02 32.17 -3.99
CA THR A 4 1.19 32.72 -2.91
C THR A 4 0.08 31.75 -2.44
N ASN A 5 0.01 30.54 -2.99
CA ASN A 5 -1.05 29.56 -2.75
C ASN A 5 -0.58 28.28 -2.01
N GLN A 6 0.66 28.21 -1.56
CA GLN A 6 1.11 27.06 -0.75
C GLN A 6 0.71 27.26 0.71
N GLN A 7 -0.06 26.33 1.26
CA GLN A 7 -0.45 26.30 2.66
C GLN A 7 0.24 25.11 3.35
N ILE A 8 0.62 25.31 4.60
CA ILE A 8 1.21 24.25 5.43
C ILE A 8 0.27 24.02 6.62
N ILE A 9 -0.17 22.78 6.77
CA ILE A 9 -0.84 22.34 7.99
C ILE A 9 0.23 21.81 8.94
N VAL A 10 0.25 22.33 10.16
CA VAL A 10 1.13 21.83 11.23
C VAL A 10 0.27 21.24 12.34
N ALA A 11 0.49 19.98 12.66
CA ALA A 11 -0.17 19.29 13.75
C ALA A 11 0.86 18.97 14.86
N LYS A 12 0.56 19.37 16.09
CA LYS A 12 1.34 19.00 17.28
C LYS A 12 0.56 17.93 18.05
N VAL A 13 1.11 16.72 18.11
CA VAL A 13 0.56 15.62 18.91
C VAL A 13 1.34 15.52 20.20
N ILE A 14 0.66 15.55 21.35
CA ILE A 14 1.28 15.47 22.67
C ILE A 14 0.76 14.20 23.36
N ASN A 15 1.67 13.31 23.74
CA ASN A 15 1.37 12.22 24.65
C ASN A 15 1.47 12.74 26.08
N ASN A 16 0.33 12.90 26.74
CA ASN A 16 0.24 13.47 28.08
C ASN A 16 0.79 12.55 29.17
N THR A 17 0.91 11.26 28.91
CA THR A 17 1.46 10.29 29.88
C THR A 17 2.97 10.39 29.95
N ILE A 18 3.64 10.37 28.81
CA ILE A 18 5.12 10.42 28.74
C ILE A 18 5.68 11.84 28.54
N LYS A 19 4.80 12.86 28.50
CA LYS A 19 5.14 14.27 28.27
C LYS A 19 6.01 14.54 27.03
N ARG A 20 5.84 13.69 25.99
CA ARG A 20 6.50 13.86 24.69
C ARG A 20 5.53 14.43 23.67
N GLY A 21 6.06 15.34 22.83
CA GLY A 21 5.33 15.91 21.71
C GLY A 21 6.04 15.63 20.39
N TRP A 22 5.24 15.44 19.34
CA TRP A 22 5.71 15.31 17.95
C TRP A 22 5.03 16.38 17.12
N MET A 23 5.79 16.95 16.18
CA MET A 23 5.24 17.86 15.18
C MET A 23 5.21 17.17 13.84
N PHE A 24 4.05 17.24 13.20
CA PHE A 24 3.80 16.76 11.84
C PHE A 24 3.45 17.97 10.99
N TYR A 25 3.86 17.94 9.75
CA TYR A 25 3.46 18.97 8.78
C TYR A 25 3.05 18.33 7.46
N ALA A 26 2.11 18.97 6.77
CA ALA A 26 1.71 18.64 5.42
C ALA A 26 1.65 19.92 4.60
N VAL A 27 2.26 19.90 3.42
CA VAL A 27 2.17 20.98 2.44
C VAL A 27 0.93 20.72 1.59
N LEU A 28 0.02 21.67 1.54
CA LEU A 28 -1.15 21.62 0.68
C LEU A 28 -0.75 22.21 -0.67
N LEU A 29 -0.79 21.37 -1.70
CA LEU A 29 -0.52 21.78 -3.08
C LEU A 29 -1.85 21.91 -3.81
N PRO A 30 -2.17 23.07 -4.45
CA PRO A 30 -3.42 23.27 -5.17
C PRO A 30 -3.68 22.23 -6.26
N GLU A 31 -2.63 21.75 -6.93
CA GLU A 31 -2.67 20.72 -7.96
C GLU A 31 -3.05 19.33 -7.45
N HIS A 32 -3.04 19.12 -6.14
CA HIS A 32 -3.44 17.88 -5.47
C HIS A 32 -4.65 18.09 -4.57
N SER A 33 -5.48 19.09 -4.89
CA SER A 33 -6.67 19.36 -4.11
C SER A 33 -7.64 18.17 -4.21
N VAL A 34 -8.07 17.69 -3.05
CA VAL A 34 -9.14 16.72 -2.93
C VAL A 34 -10.45 17.49 -2.90
N ASN A 35 -11.32 17.22 -3.86
CA ASN A 35 -12.59 17.95 -3.99
C ASN A 35 -13.81 17.13 -3.50
N SER A 36 -13.56 15.95 -2.93
CA SER A 36 -14.56 15.06 -2.36
C SER A 36 -13.93 14.12 -1.31
N TYR A 37 -14.77 13.47 -0.52
CA TYR A 37 -14.33 12.56 0.54
C TYR A 37 -15.33 11.42 0.75
N LEU A 38 -14.89 10.36 1.42
CA LEU A 38 -15.71 9.23 1.84
C LEU A 38 -16.16 9.38 3.29
N GLN A 39 -17.41 9.01 3.53
CA GLN A 39 -18.01 8.96 4.87
C GLN A 39 -18.69 7.61 5.09
N THR A 40 -18.60 7.06 6.30
CA THR A 40 -19.33 5.85 6.67
C THR A 40 -20.83 6.14 6.81
N ALA A 41 -21.65 5.10 6.92
CA ALA A 41 -23.08 5.26 7.17
C ALA A 41 -23.37 5.94 8.52
N GLU A 42 -22.45 5.84 9.49
CA GLU A 42 -22.50 6.48 10.80
C GLU A 42 -22.07 7.94 10.79
N GLY A 43 -21.55 8.43 9.69
CA GLY A 43 -21.11 9.80 9.52
C GLY A 43 -19.62 10.06 9.77
N ASP A 44 -18.82 9.00 10.01
CA ASP A 44 -17.38 9.14 10.23
C ASP A 44 -16.62 9.30 8.91
N PHE A 45 -15.59 10.14 8.90
CA PHE A 45 -14.70 10.27 7.75
C PHE A 45 -13.85 9.00 7.55
N VAL A 46 -13.74 8.56 6.30
CA VAL A 46 -12.85 7.46 5.91
C VAL A 46 -11.52 8.07 5.43
N PHE A 47 -10.48 7.91 6.24
CA PHE A 47 -9.12 8.38 5.93
C PHE A 47 -8.22 7.30 5.33
N ASP A 48 -8.57 6.03 5.52
CA ASP A 48 -7.82 4.93 4.93
C ASP A 48 -7.98 4.93 3.40
N PRO A 49 -6.92 4.63 2.64
CA PRO A 49 -6.98 4.53 1.18
C PRO A 49 -7.66 3.22 0.72
N TYR A 50 -8.43 2.58 1.59
CA TYR A 50 -9.16 1.35 1.29
C TYR A 50 -10.44 1.23 2.15
N ILE A 51 -11.40 0.50 1.60
CA ILE A 51 -12.61 0.06 2.31
C ILE A 51 -12.82 -1.43 2.06
N ASN A 52 -13.60 -2.08 2.93
CA ASN A 52 -14.01 -3.47 2.71
C ASN A 52 -15.21 -3.57 1.76
N VAL A 53 -15.25 -4.65 0.96
CA VAL A 53 -16.41 -4.98 0.12
C VAL A 53 -17.70 -4.95 0.93
N ASN A 54 -18.77 -4.50 0.31
CA ASN A 54 -20.11 -4.39 0.90
C ASN A 54 -20.23 -3.43 2.11
N LYS A 55 -19.17 -2.72 2.49
CA LYS A 55 -19.27 -1.69 3.51
C LYS A 55 -20.01 -0.48 2.92
N PRO A 56 -21.13 -0.04 3.51
CA PRO A 56 -21.86 1.12 3.02
C PRO A 56 -21.05 2.40 3.32
N VAL A 57 -20.85 3.21 2.30
CA VAL A 57 -20.19 4.51 2.37
C VAL A 57 -20.92 5.52 1.49
N ALA A 58 -20.79 6.78 1.81
CA ALA A 58 -21.27 7.89 0.98
C ALA A 58 -20.08 8.71 0.47
N LEU A 59 -20.16 9.13 -0.79
CA LEU A 59 -19.22 10.08 -1.39
C LEU A 59 -19.82 11.49 -1.29
N HIS A 60 -19.07 12.37 -0.67
CA HIS A 60 -19.45 13.76 -0.53
C HIS A 60 -18.49 14.66 -1.29
N GLY A 61 -19.01 15.48 -2.19
CA GLY A 61 -18.30 16.63 -2.73
C GLY A 61 -18.43 17.84 -1.79
N PHE A 62 -17.54 18.81 -1.92
CA PHE A 62 -17.60 20.05 -1.13
C PHE A 62 -18.71 21.03 -1.58
N LYS A 63 -19.35 20.76 -2.70
CA LYS A 63 -20.51 21.52 -3.18
C LYS A 63 -21.75 20.64 -3.21
N GLU A 64 -22.85 21.17 -2.71
CA GLU A 64 -24.15 20.51 -2.77
C GLU A 64 -24.59 20.28 -4.23
N ASN A 65 -25.33 19.19 -4.47
CA ASN A 65 -25.93 18.83 -5.76
C ASN A 65 -24.96 18.50 -6.92
N GLU A 66 -23.68 18.19 -6.64
CA GLU A 66 -22.74 17.70 -7.65
C GLU A 66 -22.65 16.17 -7.60
N SER A 67 -22.73 15.52 -8.76
CA SER A 67 -22.36 14.11 -8.89
C SER A 67 -20.85 13.96 -9.08
N VAL A 68 -20.29 12.83 -8.64
CA VAL A 68 -18.90 12.47 -8.86
C VAL A 68 -18.82 11.33 -9.88
N ILE A 69 -17.76 11.33 -10.65
CA ILE A 69 -17.45 10.30 -11.64
C ILE A 69 -16.52 9.28 -10.96
N ILE A 70 -16.87 8.01 -11.09
CA ILE A 70 -16.09 6.91 -10.54
C ILE A 70 -15.60 6.06 -11.68
N SER A 71 -14.28 5.91 -11.77
CA SER A 71 -13.62 5.00 -12.67
C SER A 71 -13.14 3.78 -11.90
N TYR A 72 -13.60 2.59 -12.28
CA TYR A 72 -13.24 1.30 -11.67
C TYR A 72 -12.19 0.59 -12.51
N TYR A 73 -11.18 0.04 -11.84
CA TYR A 73 -10.08 -0.72 -12.43
C TYR A 73 -9.96 -2.07 -11.71
N ASN A 74 -10.13 -3.16 -12.45
CA ASN A 74 -9.92 -4.52 -11.96
C ASN A 74 -8.45 -4.98 -12.10
N ASP A 75 -7.56 -4.10 -12.53
CA ASP A 75 -6.17 -4.42 -12.75
C ASP A 75 -5.47 -4.90 -11.49
N VAL A 76 -4.74 -6.01 -11.61
CA VAL A 76 -3.84 -6.51 -10.58
C VAL A 76 -2.49 -5.84 -10.77
N PHE A 77 -2.22 -4.82 -9.99
CA PHE A 77 -0.93 -4.14 -10.02
C PHE A 77 0.19 -5.07 -9.54
N PRO A 78 1.34 -5.12 -10.24
CA PRO A 78 2.43 -6.00 -9.85
C PRO A 78 3.07 -5.57 -8.52
N ALA A 79 3.59 -6.56 -7.80
CA ALA A 79 4.44 -6.31 -6.65
C ALA A 79 5.70 -5.54 -7.07
N ALA A 80 6.22 -4.69 -6.18
CA ALA A 80 7.48 -3.99 -6.38
C ALA A 80 8.61 -4.99 -6.65
N ALA A 81 9.50 -4.66 -7.56
CA ALA A 81 10.71 -5.47 -7.77
C ALA A 81 11.66 -5.35 -6.56
N PRO A 82 12.46 -6.37 -6.23
CA PRO A 82 13.44 -6.31 -5.15
C PRO A 82 14.37 -5.10 -5.22
N ALA A 83 14.90 -4.68 -4.07
CA ALA A 83 15.71 -3.46 -3.95
C ALA A 83 16.98 -3.44 -4.83
N PHE A 84 17.48 -4.62 -5.21
CA PHE A 84 18.69 -4.79 -6.03
C PHE A 84 18.40 -4.95 -7.53
N SER A 85 17.13 -4.99 -7.93
CA SER A 85 16.75 -5.20 -9.34
C SER A 85 17.21 -4.03 -10.22
N GLU A 86 17.77 -4.32 -11.37
CA GLU A 86 18.03 -3.33 -12.39
C GLU A 86 16.90 -3.31 -13.42
N GLY A 87 16.55 -2.11 -13.85
CA GLY A 87 15.48 -1.89 -14.80
C GLY A 87 14.11 -1.82 -14.13
N LEU A 88 13.36 -0.78 -14.45
CA LEU A 88 11.96 -0.67 -14.12
C LEU A 88 11.19 -1.65 -15.00
N ALA A 89 10.33 -2.48 -14.44
CA ALA A 89 9.30 -3.12 -15.22
C ALA A 89 8.55 -2.02 -15.98
N ARG A 90 8.49 -2.12 -17.30
CA ARG A 90 7.70 -1.19 -18.11
C ARG A 90 6.23 -1.39 -17.74
N VAL A 91 5.72 -0.53 -16.89
CA VAL A 91 4.27 -0.45 -16.66
C VAL A 91 3.65 0.15 -17.93
N SER A 92 2.52 -0.39 -18.37
CA SER A 92 1.76 0.20 -19.47
C SER A 92 1.51 1.69 -19.17
N ALA A 93 1.81 2.56 -20.11
CA ALA A 93 1.64 4.01 -19.94
C ALA A 93 0.17 4.44 -19.85
N ALA A 94 -0.78 3.56 -20.19
CA ALA A 94 -2.21 3.85 -20.15
C ALA A 94 -2.97 2.67 -19.54
N ILE A 95 -3.50 2.88 -18.34
CA ILE A 95 -4.46 1.98 -17.71
C ILE A 95 -5.85 2.51 -18.05
N LYS A 96 -6.68 1.67 -18.67
CA LYS A 96 -8.07 2.01 -18.99
C LYS A 96 -9.00 1.51 -17.89
N PRO A 97 -10.02 2.29 -17.48
CA PRO A 97 -11.02 1.80 -16.57
C PRO A 97 -11.87 0.69 -17.21
N ASP A 98 -12.20 -0.32 -16.42
CA ASP A 98 -13.13 -1.39 -16.82
C ASP A 98 -14.58 -0.90 -16.86
N SER A 99 -14.92 0.06 -16.00
CA SER A 99 -16.22 0.73 -16.04
C SER A 99 -16.12 2.14 -15.45
N ILE A 100 -17.02 3.00 -15.92
CA ILE A 100 -17.19 4.36 -15.42
C ILE A 100 -18.66 4.55 -15.09
N PHE A 101 -18.94 5.13 -13.94
CA PHE A 101 -20.30 5.45 -13.50
C PHE A 101 -20.30 6.72 -12.63
N THR A 102 -21.48 7.25 -12.38
CA THR A 102 -21.64 8.44 -11.54
C THR A 102 -22.41 8.10 -10.27
N LEU A 103 -22.06 8.76 -9.17
CA LEU A 103 -22.82 8.74 -7.92
C LEU A 103 -23.27 10.15 -7.56
N ALA A 104 -24.50 10.25 -7.06
CA ALA A 104 -24.98 11.50 -6.51
C ALA A 104 -24.26 11.83 -5.20
N ASN A 105 -24.08 13.11 -4.93
CA ASN A 105 -23.49 13.58 -3.68
C ASN A 105 -24.26 13.05 -2.46
N GLY A 106 -23.53 12.45 -1.51
CA GLY A 106 -24.12 11.91 -0.28
C GLY A 106 -24.92 10.60 -0.47
N GLN A 107 -24.98 10.04 -1.68
CA GLN A 107 -25.66 8.78 -1.92
C GLN A 107 -24.93 7.63 -1.22
N LEU A 108 -25.60 6.99 -0.26
CA LEU A 108 -25.08 5.79 0.40
C LEU A 108 -25.01 4.64 -0.61
N THR A 109 -23.83 4.05 -0.73
CA THR A 109 -23.52 3.02 -1.73
C THR A 109 -22.64 1.94 -1.12
N SER A 110 -22.70 0.72 -1.67
CA SER A 110 -21.79 -0.37 -1.29
C SER A 110 -21.06 -0.88 -2.53
N PHE A 111 -19.75 -0.90 -2.47
CA PHE A 111 -18.89 -1.43 -3.52
C PHE A 111 -18.74 -2.94 -3.36
N THR A 112 -19.16 -3.71 -4.37
CA THR A 112 -19.18 -5.18 -4.32
C THR A 112 -17.98 -5.84 -5.00
N LYS A 113 -17.28 -5.11 -5.87
CA LYS A 113 -16.13 -5.62 -6.63
C LYS A 113 -14.82 -5.14 -6.00
N LYS A 114 -13.90 -6.08 -5.77
CA LYS A 114 -12.52 -5.74 -5.41
C LYS A 114 -11.83 -4.98 -6.53
N GLY A 115 -10.93 -4.06 -6.20
CA GLY A 115 -10.14 -3.31 -7.17
C GLY A 115 -9.90 -1.87 -6.76
N LEU A 116 -9.41 -1.09 -7.70
CA LEU A 116 -9.12 0.32 -7.52
C LEU A 116 -10.27 1.18 -8.06
N TYR A 117 -10.66 2.16 -7.30
CA TYR A 117 -11.68 3.15 -7.66
C TYR A 117 -11.07 4.54 -7.61
N LEU A 118 -11.15 5.26 -8.73
CA LEU A 118 -10.74 6.66 -8.83
C LEU A 118 -11.99 7.53 -8.84
N VAL A 119 -12.05 8.48 -7.93
CA VAL A 119 -13.13 9.45 -7.78
C VAL A 119 -12.67 10.78 -8.29
N GLN A 120 -13.36 11.30 -9.29
CA GLN A 120 -13.07 12.59 -9.90
C GLN A 120 -14.36 13.36 -10.12
N LYS A 121 -14.27 14.67 -10.07
CA LYS A 121 -15.36 15.57 -10.51
C LYS A 121 -15.29 15.82 -12.00
N ASP A 122 -14.07 15.92 -12.51
CA ASP A 122 -13.76 16.18 -13.93
C ASP A 122 -12.59 15.25 -14.32
N THR A 123 -12.81 14.40 -15.31
CA THR A 123 -11.81 13.45 -15.81
C THR A 123 -10.73 14.09 -16.67
N THR A 124 -10.84 15.37 -16.97
CA THR A 124 -9.81 16.13 -17.71
C THR A 124 -8.76 16.73 -16.81
N THR A 125 -8.93 16.63 -15.47
CA THR A 125 -8.01 17.14 -14.47
C THR A 125 -7.36 15.99 -13.69
N VAL A 126 -6.30 16.30 -12.95
CA VAL A 126 -5.65 15.36 -12.02
C VAL A 126 -6.24 15.42 -10.60
N GLU A 127 -7.25 16.27 -10.39
CA GLU A 127 -7.92 16.39 -9.12
C GLU A 127 -8.78 15.15 -8.83
N GLY A 128 -8.78 14.73 -7.59
CA GLY A 128 -9.54 13.57 -7.15
C GLY A 128 -8.77 12.73 -6.15
N PHE A 129 -9.29 11.57 -5.84
CA PHE A 129 -8.60 10.59 -5.00
C PHE A 129 -8.96 9.17 -5.43
N ALA A 130 -8.07 8.25 -5.13
CA ALA A 130 -8.33 6.84 -5.35
C ALA A 130 -8.39 6.08 -4.02
N PHE A 131 -9.21 5.04 -3.98
CA PHE A 131 -9.28 4.10 -2.88
C PHE A 131 -9.43 2.67 -3.41
N ARG A 132 -8.98 1.70 -2.62
CA ARG A 132 -9.15 0.30 -2.92
C ARG A 132 -10.38 -0.28 -2.22
N VAL A 133 -11.03 -1.21 -2.88
CA VAL A 133 -12.07 -2.06 -2.27
C VAL A 133 -11.49 -3.46 -2.15
N GLU A 134 -11.40 -3.96 -0.92
CA GLU A 134 -10.77 -5.25 -0.60
C GLU A 134 -11.64 -6.08 0.35
N ASP A 135 -11.32 -7.37 0.53
CA ASP A 135 -12.07 -8.24 1.44
C ASP A 135 -11.23 -8.62 2.67
N GLY A 136 -11.69 -8.18 3.84
CA GLY A 136 -11.02 -8.43 5.12
C GLY A 136 -9.72 -7.65 5.34
N TYR A 137 -9.43 -6.70 4.50
CA TYR A 137 -8.22 -5.88 4.50
C TYR A 137 -8.15 -4.92 5.71
N PRO A 138 -6.96 -4.66 6.30
CA PRO A 138 -5.60 -4.95 5.81
C PRO A 138 -5.09 -6.39 6.09
N LYS A 139 -5.91 -7.24 6.72
CA LYS A 139 -5.58 -8.64 6.99
C LYS A 139 -5.75 -9.52 5.76
N PHE A 140 -5.17 -10.71 5.82
CA PHE A 140 -5.34 -11.74 4.81
C PHE A 140 -6.47 -12.67 5.23
N LYS A 141 -7.54 -12.72 4.46
CA LYS A 141 -8.74 -13.49 4.81
C LYS A 141 -8.72 -14.91 4.25
N HIS A 142 -8.16 -15.08 3.05
CA HIS A 142 -8.16 -16.36 2.34
C HIS A 142 -6.73 -16.87 2.11
N ILE A 143 -6.57 -18.19 2.00
CA ILE A 143 -5.26 -18.82 1.76
C ILE A 143 -4.60 -18.29 0.49
N GLN A 144 -5.38 -18.12 -0.57
CA GLN A 144 -4.89 -17.55 -1.84
C GLN A 144 -4.31 -16.13 -1.69
N ASP A 145 -4.85 -15.34 -0.75
CA ASP A 145 -4.35 -13.98 -0.49
C ASP A 145 -2.96 -14.01 0.18
N LEU A 146 -2.67 -15.10 0.95
CA LEU A 146 -1.37 -15.29 1.59
C LEU A 146 -0.24 -15.58 0.58
N VAL A 147 -0.55 -16.09 -0.61
CA VAL A 147 0.48 -16.48 -1.59
C VAL A 147 1.28 -15.27 -2.08
N GLY A 148 0.62 -14.14 -2.30
CA GLY A 148 1.23 -12.95 -2.89
C GLY A 148 2.55 -12.51 -2.25
N PRO A 149 2.60 -12.23 -0.93
CA PRO A 149 3.80 -11.75 -0.24
C PRO A 149 5.00 -12.70 -0.30
N PHE A 150 4.79 -14.00 -0.52
CA PHE A 150 5.88 -14.97 -0.65
C PHE A 150 6.82 -14.68 -1.85
N VAL A 151 6.40 -13.85 -2.80
CA VAL A 151 7.22 -13.46 -3.96
C VAL A 151 8.60 -12.92 -3.58
N TYR A 152 8.74 -12.33 -2.39
CA TYR A 152 9.99 -11.75 -1.93
C TYR A 152 10.92 -12.71 -1.19
N VAL A 153 10.42 -13.85 -0.75
CA VAL A 153 11.17 -14.78 0.12
C VAL A 153 11.29 -16.19 -0.45
N CYS A 154 10.69 -16.45 -1.62
CA CYS A 154 10.69 -17.75 -2.27
C CYS A 154 11.54 -17.76 -3.55
N ALA A 155 12.13 -18.90 -3.86
CA ALA A 155 12.57 -19.21 -5.21
C ALA A 155 11.34 -19.37 -6.14
N LYS A 156 11.57 -19.24 -7.44
CA LYS A 156 10.47 -19.29 -8.42
C LYS A 156 9.63 -20.58 -8.32
N ASP A 157 10.29 -21.71 -8.24
CA ASP A 157 9.62 -23.03 -8.16
C ASP A 157 8.86 -23.21 -6.83
N GLU A 158 9.34 -22.63 -5.72
CA GLU A 158 8.63 -22.60 -4.44
C GLU A 158 7.37 -21.74 -4.53
N TYR A 159 7.50 -20.56 -5.13
CA TYR A 159 6.38 -19.66 -5.34
C TYR A 159 5.31 -20.25 -6.26
N ASP A 160 5.74 -20.93 -7.34
CA ASP A 160 4.80 -21.60 -8.27
C ASP A 160 4.05 -22.74 -7.57
N ARG A 161 4.68 -23.50 -6.68
CA ARG A 161 3.99 -24.52 -5.84
C ARG A 161 2.94 -23.90 -4.93
N LEU A 162 3.24 -22.76 -4.28
CA LEU A 162 2.27 -22.02 -3.46
C LEU A 162 1.09 -21.55 -4.28
N ARG A 163 1.32 -21.01 -5.48
CA ARG A 163 0.26 -20.57 -6.39
C ARG A 163 -0.65 -21.72 -6.82
N MET A 164 -0.06 -22.89 -7.13
CA MET A 164 -0.79 -24.10 -7.52
C MET A 164 -1.64 -24.67 -6.38
N ALA A 165 -1.28 -24.41 -5.12
CA ALA A 165 -2.07 -24.83 -3.97
C ALA A 165 -3.44 -24.15 -3.92
N GLY A 166 -3.58 -22.93 -4.47
CA GLY A 166 -4.85 -22.19 -4.47
C GLY A 166 -5.44 -22.08 -3.07
N ASN A 167 -6.65 -22.60 -2.88
CA ASN A 167 -7.33 -22.66 -1.58
C ASN A 167 -7.14 -23.99 -0.83
N ASP A 168 -6.33 -24.94 -1.37
CA ASP A 168 -6.04 -26.19 -0.68
C ASP A 168 -5.05 -25.96 0.47
N LYS A 169 -5.58 -25.94 1.69
CA LYS A 169 -4.79 -25.73 2.90
C LYS A 169 -3.67 -26.75 3.09
N LYS A 170 -3.92 -28.02 2.75
CA LYS A 170 -2.88 -29.08 2.94
C LYS A 170 -1.72 -28.87 2.00
N GLN A 171 -1.96 -28.52 0.74
CA GLN A 171 -0.91 -28.23 -0.22
C GLN A 171 -0.17 -26.96 0.13
N PHE A 172 -0.88 -25.92 0.59
CA PHE A 172 -0.28 -24.69 1.07
C PHE A 172 0.65 -24.95 2.26
N ASP A 173 0.15 -25.61 3.32
CA ASP A 173 0.93 -25.95 4.53
C ASP A 173 2.18 -26.79 4.18
N LYS A 174 2.04 -27.77 3.27
CA LYS A 174 3.17 -28.58 2.77
C LYS A 174 4.22 -27.71 2.07
N SER A 175 3.79 -26.75 1.27
CA SER A 175 4.70 -25.84 0.56
C SER A 175 5.43 -24.91 1.53
N VAL A 176 4.74 -24.37 2.54
CA VAL A 176 5.36 -23.54 3.59
C VAL A 176 6.37 -24.35 4.39
N LEU A 177 6.03 -25.60 4.76
CA LEU A 177 6.93 -26.48 5.48
C LEU A 177 8.19 -26.82 4.66
N ALA A 178 8.07 -26.99 3.35
CA ALA A 178 9.21 -27.21 2.47
C ALA A 178 10.17 -26.02 2.43
N ILE A 179 9.65 -24.79 2.56
CA ILE A 179 10.46 -23.55 2.59
C ILE A 179 11.18 -23.40 3.92
N THR A 180 10.49 -23.64 5.04
CA THR A 180 11.00 -23.41 6.41
C THR A 180 11.68 -24.64 7.01
N ARG A 181 11.42 -25.82 6.44
CA ARG A 181 12.00 -27.13 6.81
C ARG A 181 11.69 -27.63 8.22
N ASP A 182 10.90 -26.91 8.99
CA ASP A 182 10.56 -27.22 10.37
C ASP A 182 9.19 -26.64 10.73
N THR A 183 8.39 -27.38 11.50
CA THR A 183 7.00 -27.01 11.83
C THR A 183 6.90 -25.77 12.72
N ASP A 184 7.79 -25.66 13.70
CA ASP A 184 7.76 -24.52 14.64
C ASP A 184 8.28 -23.26 13.94
N ARG A 185 9.29 -23.40 13.08
CA ARG A 185 9.71 -22.31 12.18
C ARG A 185 8.60 -21.90 11.22
N ALA A 186 7.89 -22.86 10.62
CA ALA A 186 6.77 -22.54 9.74
C ALA A 186 5.71 -21.70 10.46
N ARG A 187 5.36 -22.07 11.70
CA ARG A 187 4.40 -21.31 12.51
C ARG A 187 4.88 -19.91 12.83
N GLU A 188 6.13 -19.76 13.27
CA GLU A 188 6.69 -18.45 13.62
C GLU A 188 6.89 -17.57 12.37
N PHE A 189 7.36 -18.17 11.26
CA PHE A 189 7.43 -17.50 9.97
C PHE A 189 6.07 -16.93 9.56
N MET A 190 5.03 -17.77 9.51
CA MET A 190 3.69 -17.33 9.13
C MET A 190 3.19 -16.20 10.01
N LYS A 191 3.35 -16.33 11.32
CA LYS A 191 2.93 -15.31 12.28
C LYS A 191 3.66 -13.97 12.06
N THR A 192 4.98 -13.98 12.05
CA THR A 192 5.77 -12.75 12.06
C THR A 192 5.83 -12.10 10.68
N TYR A 193 6.03 -12.89 9.63
CA TYR A 193 6.09 -12.36 8.27
C TYR A 193 4.75 -11.75 7.83
N PHE A 194 3.65 -12.43 8.12
CA PHE A 194 2.32 -11.91 7.77
C PHE A 194 1.87 -10.78 8.67
N SER A 195 2.28 -10.73 9.94
CA SER A 195 2.10 -9.52 10.76
C SER A 195 2.78 -8.29 10.13
N ARG A 196 4.00 -8.47 9.59
CA ARG A 196 4.66 -7.37 8.83
C ARG A 196 3.90 -7.01 7.56
N ALA A 197 3.37 -8.01 6.84
CA ALA A 197 2.60 -7.76 5.63
C ALA A 197 1.28 -7.01 5.92
N GLU A 198 0.60 -7.34 7.01
CA GLU A 198 -0.59 -6.61 7.49
C GLU A 198 -0.27 -5.16 7.88
N VAL A 199 0.85 -4.95 8.59
CA VAL A 199 1.33 -3.59 8.90
C VAL A 199 1.68 -2.83 7.63
N ALA A 200 2.36 -3.48 6.67
CA ALA A 200 2.65 -2.87 5.37
C ALA A 200 1.38 -2.49 4.61
N ASN A 201 0.35 -3.33 4.67
CA ASN A 201 -0.96 -3.04 4.11
C ASN A 201 -1.61 -1.83 4.77
N HIS A 202 -1.55 -1.74 6.09
CA HIS A 202 -2.13 -0.61 6.80
C HIS A 202 -1.41 0.72 6.51
N LEU A 203 -0.06 0.70 6.47
CA LEU A 203 0.74 1.93 6.39
C LEU A 203 1.02 2.41 4.96
N PHE A 204 1.07 1.50 3.98
CA PHE A 204 1.61 1.81 2.65
C PHE A 204 0.66 1.49 1.49
N THR A 205 -0.60 1.17 1.76
CA THR A 205 -1.60 1.02 0.70
C THR A 205 -1.76 2.33 -0.06
N SER A 206 -1.82 2.20 -1.38
CA SER A 206 -2.05 3.29 -2.31
C SER A 206 -2.94 2.79 -3.45
N TYR A 207 -2.56 2.98 -4.71
CA TYR A 207 -3.27 2.37 -5.84
C TYR A 207 -3.12 0.84 -5.90
N LYS A 208 -2.18 0.28 -5.14
CA LYS A 208 -2.00 -1.17 -4.94
C LYS A 208 -1.88 -1.49 -3.45
N GLU A 209 -2.00 -2.77 -3.13
CA GLU A 209 -1.90 -3.24 -1.75
C GLU A 209 -0.56 -2.85 -1.13
N GLY A 210 -0.56 -2.50 0.15
CA GLY A 210 0.60 -1.94 0.82
C GLY A 210 1.87 -2.79 0.70
N TRP A 211 1.76 -4.11 0.86
CA TRP A 211 2.88 -5.04 0.72
C TRP A 211 3.49 -5.04 -0.70
N LYS A 212 2.73 -4.63 -1.72
CA LYS A 212 3.19 -4.53 -3.12
C LYS A 212 3.93 -3.22 -3.43
N THR A 213 3.87 -2.23 -2.55
CA THR A 213 4.55 -0.94 -2.75
C THR A 213 6.05 -1.07 -2.45
N ASP A 214 6.84 -0.13 -2.93
CA ASP A 214 8.28 -0.11 -2.64
C ASP A 214 8.56 0.05 -1.14
N ARG A 215 7.81 0.89 -0.44
CA ARG A 215 7.92 1.03 1.02
C ARG A 215 7.46 -0.23 1.74
N GLY A 216 6.34 -0.80 1.32
CA GLY A 216 5.82 -2.04 1.90
C GLY A 216 6.73 -3.24 1.70
N MET A 217 7.30 -3.42 0.51
CA MET A 217 8.30 -4.44 0.22
C MET A 217 9.54 -4.29 1.14
N THR A 218 10.05 -3.06 1.27
CA THR A 218 11.21 -2.79 2.13
C THR A 218 10.87 -3.09 3.60
N TYR A 219 9.72 -2.66 4.08
CA TYR A 219 9.25 -2.96 5.44
C TYR A 219 9.07 -4.46 5.67
N LEU A 220 8.57 -5.19 4.69
CA LEU A 220 8.35 -6.63 4.79
C LEU A 220 9.66 -7.39 5.02
N ILE A 221 10.72 -7.00 4.33
CA ILE A 221 12.04 -7.65 4.42
C ILE A 221 12.87 -7.13 5.59
N TYR A 222 12.92 -5.82 5.80
CA TYR A 222 13.82 -5.22 6.79
C TYR A 222 13.12 -4.86 8.11
N GLY A 223 11.78 -4.88 8.16
CA GLY A 223 11.02 -4.44 9.32
C GLY A 223 10.93 -2.92 9.42
N ALA A 224 10.69 -2.41 10.63
CA ALA A 224 10.65 -0.98 10.88
C ALA A 224 12.06 -0.36 10.78
N PRO A 225 12.22 0.76 10.06
CA PRO A 225 13.51 1.47 10.03
C PRO A 225 13.82 2.09 11.41
N THR A 226 15.11 2.24 11.69
CA THR A 226 15.57 2.92 12.93
C THR A 226 15.30 4.42 12.88
N ALA A 227 15.31 5.01 11.68
CA ALA A 227 14.96 6.40 11.44
C ALA A 227 14.38 6.59 10.04
N VAL A 228 13.47 7.58 9.92
CA VAL A 228 12.91 8.02 8.64
C VAL A 228 13.18 9.52 8.51
N TYR A 229 13.88 9.90 7.45
CA TYR A 229 14.13 11.28 7.11
C TYR A 229 13.25 11.67 5.92
N LYS A 230 12.40 12.69 6.12
CA LYS A 230 11.49 13.18 5.08
C LYS A 230 12.00 14.49 4.50
N PHE A 231 12.08 14.52 3.17
CA PHE A 231 12.42 15.69 2.36
C PHE A 231 11.23 16.05 1.46
N ALA A 232 11.31 17.17 0.78
CA ALA A 232 10.23 17.59 -0.12
C ALA A 232 10.01 16.62 -1.30
N ASP A 233 11.10 16.02 -1.80
CA ASP A 233 11.16 15.18 -2.99
C ASP A 233 11.43 13.70 -2.74
N ARG A 234 11.71 13.30 -1.48
CA ARG A 234 12.08 11.93 -1.13
C ARG A 234 11.92 11.61 0.35
N GLU A 235 11.91 10.33 0.65
CA GLU A 235 12.15 9.77 1.99
C GLU A 235 13.44 8.95 2.00
N VAL A 236 14.15 8.96 3.13
CA VAL A 236 15.31 8.08 3.37
C VAL A 236 15.03 7.27 4.64
N TRP A 237 15.04 5.94 4.50
CA TRP A 237 14.86 5.00 5.60
C TRP A 237 16.19 4.41 6.00
N SER A 238 16.58 4.61 7.26
CA SER A 238 17.85 4.10 7.80
C SER A 238 17.62 2.81 8.59
N TYR A 239 18.48 1.83 8.31
CA TYR A 239 18.55 0.54 9.01
C TYR A 239 19.92 0.33 9.67
N GLY A 240 20.55 1.41 10.08
CA GLY A 240 21.88 1.44 10.69
C GLY A 240 22.99 1.45 9.64
N LYS A 241 23.31 0.32 9.04
CA LYS A 241 24.38 0.24 8.01
C LYS A 241 23.89 0.56 6.59
N THR A 242 22.60 0.42 6.34
CA THR A 242 22.01 0.58 5.01
C THR A 242 20.87 1.58 5.04
N ASP A 243 20.90 2.48 4.08
CA ASP A 243 19.87 3.46 3.84
C ASP A 243 19.17 3.18 2.50
N PHE A 244 17.84 3.21 2.53
CA PHE A 244 16.99 3.13 1.35
C PHE A 244 16.39 4.51 1.05
N SER A 245 16.61 4.99 -0.15
CA SER A 245 16.04 6.26 -0.61
C SER A 245 14.84 6.01 -1.52
N PHE A 246 13.74 6.66 -1.22
CA PHE A 246 12.50 6.60 -1.99
C PHE A 246 12.25 7.98 -2.60
N SER A 247 12.23 8.08 -3.92
CA SER A 247 11.87 9.30 -4.63
C SER A 247 10.36 9.47 -4.64
N LYS A 248 9.87 10.66 -4.35
CA LYS A 248 8.45 11.00 -4.49
C LYS A 248 8.11 11.10 -5.97
N SER A 249 7.05 10.40 -6.37
CA SER A 249 6.55 10.37 -7.76
C SER A 249 5.03 10.46 -7.73
N SER A 250 4.49 11.60 -8.12
CA SER A 250 3.04 11.78 -8.19
C SER A 250 2.43 10.98 -9.34
N THR A 251 1.31 10.35 -9.07
CA THR A 251 0.47 9.68 -10.08
C THR A 251 -0.97 10.14 -9.91
N LEU A 252 -1.81 9.89 -10.91
CA LEU A 252 -3.25 10.19 -10.85
C LEU A 252 -3.94 9.47 -9.66
N PHE A 253 -3.47 8.27 -9.29
CA PHE A 253 -4.06 7.47 -8.23
C PHE A 253 -3.46 7.73 -6.85
N ASP A 254 -2.24 8.24 -6.80
CA ASP A 254 -1.49 8.47 -5.56
C ASP A 254 -0.52 9.64 -5.73
N PRO A 255 -0.89 10.84 -5.28
CA PRO A 255 -0.02 12.00 -5.38
C PRO A 255 1.24 11.88 -4.50
N ASP A 256 1.22 11.02 -3.49
CA ASP A 256 2.32 10.77 -2.56
C ASP A 256 2.99 9.39 -2.77
N ASN A 257 2.97 8.89 -4.01
CA ASN A 257 3.64 7.65 -4.35
C ASN A 257 5.15 7.77 -4.21
N TYR A 258 5.76 6.75 -3.58
CA TYR A 258 7.20 6.69 -3.32
C TYR A 258 7.82 5.49 -4.04
N VAL A 259 8.84 5.76 -4.85
CA VAL A 259 9.56 4.77 -5.67
C VAL A 259 10.97 4.59 -5.15
N LEU A 260 11.36 3.36 -4.81
CA LEU A 260 12.68 3.03 -4.31
C LEU A 260 13.75 3.27 -5.38
N ILE A 261 14.83 3.95 -5.00
CA ILE A 261 16.03 4.06 -5.82
C ILE A 261 16.82 2.75 -5.67
N ARG A 262 16.67 1.87 -6.66
CA ARG A 262 17.25 0.54 -6.67
C ARG A 262 18.74 0.56 -6.96
N ASN A 263 19.49 -0.38 -6.35
CA ASN A 263 20.92 -0.51 -6.60
C ASN A 263 21.38 -1.95 -6.32
N LYS A 264 22.22 -2.52 -7.18
CA LYS A 264 22.82 -3.85 -7.01
C LYS A 264 23.51 -4.07 -5.67
N LYS A 265 24.02 -3.00 -5.04
CA LYS A 265 24.69 -3.08 -3.72
C LYS A 265 23.81 -3.70 -2.64
N TYR A 266 22.50 -3.65 -2.78
CA TYR A 266 21.54 -4.20 -1.81
C TYR A 266 21.39 -5.72 -1.90
N ALA A 267 21.92 -6.38 -2.95
CA ALA A 267 21.67 -7.81 -3.21
C ALA A 267 22.16 -8.72 -2.06
N ALA A 268 23.39 -8.53 -1.61
CA ALA A 268 23.97 -9.39 -0.57
C ALA A 268 23.17 -9.32 0.74
N GLU A 269 22.86 -8.11 1.21
CA GLU A 269 22.08 -7.90 2.43
C GLU A 269 20.62 -8.38 2.28
N TRP A 270 20.03 -8.18 1.10
CA TRP A 270 18.68 -8.70 0.80
C TRP A 270 18.63 -10.22 0.99
N TYR A 271 19.54 -10.96 0.36
CA TYR A 271 19.55 -12.42 0.46
C TYR A 271 19.85 -12.91 1.89
N GLU A 272 20.72 -12.21 2.63
CA GLU A 272 20.95 -12.48 4.04
C GLU A 272 19.66 -12.30 4.86
N LYS A 273 18.91 -11.20 4.65
CA LYS A 273 17.63 -10.97 5.32
C LYS A 273 16.59 -12.02 4.96
N VAL A 274 16.49 -12.39 3.68
CA VAL A 274 15.58 -13.44 3.22
C VAL A 274 15.91 -14.77 3.88
N ASP A 275 17.20 -15.13 3.99
CA ASP A 275 17.60 -16.37 4.66
C ASP A 275 17.23 -16.34 6.16
N LEU A 276 17.47 -15.23 6.84
CA LEU A 276 17.05 -15.05 8.23
C LEU A 276 15.53 -15.20 8.40
N ILE A 277 14.74 -14.57 7.54
CA ILE A 277 13.28 -14.66 7.55
C ILE A 277 12.81 -16.11 7.36
N ARG A 278 13.36 -16.82 6.37
CA ARG A 278 13.03 -18.23 6.09
C ARG A 278 13.36 -19.15 7.27
N ASN A 279 14.37 -18.79 8.06
CA ASN A 279 14.76 -19.48 9.29
C ASN A 279 14.08 -18.93 10.55
N SER A 280 13.05 -18.07 10.37
CA SER A 280 12.29 -17.43 11.46
C SER A 280 13.14 -16.61 12.44
N ARG A 281 14.20 -16.00 11.92
CA ARG A 281 15.06 -15.04 12.62
C ARG A 281 14.76 -13.64 12.09
N PHE A 282 13.93 -12.87 12.82
CA PHE A 282 13.43 -11.56 12.39
C PHE A 282 14.16 -10.42 13.07
#